data_d4453bb2a71e845de946682cc3969aec
#
_entry.id   d4453bb2a71e845de946682cc3969aec
#
_cell.length_a   1.000
_cell.length_b   1.000
_cell.length_c   1.000
_cell.angle_alpha   90.00
_cell.angle_beta   90.00
_cell.angle_gamma   90.00
#
_symmetry.space_group_name_H-M   'P 1'
#
loop_
_entity.id
_entity.type
_entity.pdbx_description
1 polymer ?
#
loop_
_entity_poly.entity_id
_entity_poly.type
_entity_poly.pdbx_seq_one_letter_code
_entity_poly.pdbx_strand_id
1 'polypeptide(L)' 'MNEYIAKYLKDKINETGITYRNVSKKTGIEYQRLMRIFNQNAVISASELIALCNVLGIEPTVFYSAMSQQAAV' A
#
# COMPACT_ATOMS: atom_id res chain seq x y z
N MET A 1 2.40 -4.98 -11.11
CA MET A 1 1.53 -5.22 -9.94
C MET A 1 1.89 -4.34 -8.75
N ASN A 2 3.17 -4.26 -8.40
CA ASN A 2 3.61 -3.43 -7.26
C ASN A 2 3.26 -1.95 -7.46
N GLU A 3 3.46 -1.42 -8.66
CA GLU A 3 3.13 -0.03 -8.97
C GLU A 3 1.64 0.25 -8.83
N TYR A 4 0.81 -0.68 -9.26
CA TYR A 4 -0.64 -0.55 -9.13
C TYR A 4 -1.05 -0.48 -7.67
N ILE A 5 -0.51 -1.38 -6.85
CA ILE A 5 -0.82 -1.43 -5.42
C ILE A 5 -0.35 -0.15 -4.73
N ALA A 6 0.87 0.28 -5.02
CA ALA A 6 1.43 1.49 -4.41
C ALA A 6 0.61 2.72 -4.78
N LYS A 7 0.20 2.84 -6.04
CA LYS A 7 -0.63 3.96 -6.49
C LYS A 7 -1.99 3.96 -5.80
N TYR A 8 -2.62 2.79 -5.69
CA TYR A 8 -3.91 2.65 -5.02
C TYR A 8 -3.81 3.12 -3.57
N LEU A 9 -2.79 2.65 -2.86
CA LEU A 9 -2.57 3.01 -1.46
C LEU A 9 -2.27 4.50 -1.31
N LYS A 10 -1.45 5.05 -2.19
CA LYS A 10 -1.11 6.47 -2.17
C LYS A 10 -2.34 7.34 -2.40
N ASP A 11 -3.17 6.97 -3.36
CA ASP A 11 -4.41 7.68 -3.63
C ASP A 11 -5.34 7.63 -2.42
N LYS A 12 -5.40 6.48 -1.76
CA LYS A 12 -6.24 6.33 -0.56
C LYS A 12 -5.73 7.19 0.60
N ILE A 13 -4.43 7.26 0.78
CA ILE A 13 -3.81 8.12 1.80
C ILE A 13 -4.18 9.58 1.53
N ASN A 14 -4.05 10.01 0.28
CA ASN A 14 -4.40 11.38 -0.10
C ASN A 14 -5.89 11.66 0.10
N GLU A 15 -6.72 10.71 -0.23
CA GLU A 15 -8.18 10.83 -0.11
C GLU A 15 -8.62 10.96 1.34
N THR A 16 -8.00 10.21 2.25
CA THR A 16 -8.36 10.24 3.66
C THR A 16 -7.75 11.42 4.40
N GLY A 17 -6.73 12.06 3.82
CA GLY A 17 -6.05 13.18 4.45
C GLY A 17 -5.06 12.81 5.55
N ILE A 18 -4.81 11.52 5.76
CA ILE A 18 -3.84 11.07 6.75
C ILE A 18 -2.41 11.37 6.25
N THR A 19 -1.52 11.71 7.17
CA THR A 19 -0.13 11.97 6.81
C THR A 19 0.65 10.66 6.77
N TYR A 20 1.75 10.65 5.99
CA TYR A 20 2.63 9.48 5.95
C TYR A 20 3.25 9.18 7.31
N ARG A 21 3.50 10.22 8.11
CA ARG A 21 4.03 10.02 9.46
C ARG A 21 3.04 9.28 10.33
N ASN A 22 1.75 9.61 10.23
CA ASN A 22 0.71 8.90 10.96
C ASN A 22 0.56 7.47 10.45
N VAL A 23 0.65 7.27 9.14
CA VAL A 23 0.64 5.92 8.57
C VAL A 23 1.80 5.10 9.14
N SER A 24 2.99 5.69 9.21
CA SER A 24 4.16 5.04 9.79
C SER A 24 3.90 4.62 11.24
N LYS A 25 3.37 5.52 12.06
CA LYS A 25 3.09 5.22 13.46
C LYS A 25 2.07 4.10 13.61
N LYS A 26 1.02 4.12 12.80
CA LYS A 26 -0.07 3.15 12.93
C LYS A 26 0.28 1.78 12.38
N THR A 27 1.10 1.73 11.33
CA THR A 27 1.49 0.46 10.71
C THR A 27 2.73 -0.16 11.32
N GLY A 28 3.57 0.67 11.96
CA GLY A 28 4.88 0.22 12.42
C GLY A 28 5.92 0.19 11.32
N ILE A 29 5.57 0.62 10.11
CA ILE A 29 6.52 0.70 8.99
C ILE A 29 7.32 1.99 9.13
N GLU A 30 8.64 1.90 9.04
CA GLU A 30 9.51 3.05 9.13
C GLU A 30 9.16 4.08 8.05
N TYR A 31 9.17 5.36 8.42
CA TYR A 31 8.81 6.45 7.51
C TYR A 31 9.63 6.43 6.22
N GLN A 32 10.95 6.24 6.33
CA GLN A 32 11.80 6.20 5.15
C GLN A 32 11.45 5.02 4.25
N ARG A 33 11.05 3.90 4.84
CA ARG A 33 10.59 2.74 4.08
C ARG A 33 9.32 3.06 3.29
N LEU A 34 8.38 3.77 3.91
CA LEU A 34 7.17 4.23 3.21
C LEU A 34 7.51 5.13 2.03
N MET A 35 8.47 6.03 2.21
CA MET A 35 8.88 6.91 1.13
C MET A 35 9.49 6.14 -0.03
N ARG A 36 10.22 5.09 0.25
CA ARG A 36 10.77 4.22 -0.80
C ARG A 36 9.67 3.50 -1.57
N ILE A 37 8.67 3.02 -0.86
CA ILE A 37 7.53 2.32 -1.47
C ILE A 37 6.77 3.27 -2.40
N PHE A 38 6.44 4.45 -1.93
CA PHE A 38 5.54 5.35 -2.66
C PHE A 38 6.26 6.24 -3.67
N ASN A 39 7.53 6.53 -3.49
CA ASN A 39 8.27 7.44 -4.36
C ASN A 39 9.34 6.76 -5.20
N GLN A 40 9.85 5.60 -4.76
CA GLN A 40 10.92 4.89 -5.44
C GLN A 40 10.52 3.50 -5.90
N ASN A 41 9.24 3.20 -5.83
CA ASN A 41 8.67 1.92 -6.29
C ASN A 41 9.34 0.70 -5.68
N ALA A 42 9.73 0.79 -4.40
CA ALA A 42 10.26 -0.37 -3.68
C ALA A 42 9.18 -1.44 -3.55
N VAL A 43 9.57 -2.70 -3.61
CA VAL A 43 8.62 -3.82 -3.55
C VAL A 43 7.98 -3.89 -2.17
N ILE A 44 6.64 -3.93 -2.14
CA ILE A 44 5.88 -4.03 -0.90
C ILE A 44 5.84 -5.48 -0.46
N SER A 45 6.23 -5.76 0.79
CA SER A 45 6.10 -7.10 1.35
C SER A 45 4.66 -7.39 1.73
N ALA A 46 4.33 -8.67 1.89
CA ALA A 46 2.97 -9.08 2.26
C ALA A 46 2.56 -8.48 3.61
N SER A 47 3.46 -8.49 4.59
CA SER A 47 3.15 -7.94 5.90
C SER A 47 2.93 -6.44 5.85
N GLU A 48 3.70 -5.73 5.03
CA GLU A 48 3.51 -4.29 4.84
C GLU A 48 2.17 -3.98 4.18
N LEU A 49 1.81 -4.76 3.17
CA LEU A 49 0.54 -4.59 2.49
C LEU A 49 -0.64 -4.80 3.45
N ILE A 50 -0.58 -5.84 4.24
CA ILE A 50 -1.65 -6.14 5.21
C ILE A 50 -1.77 -5.00 6.23
N ALA A 51 -0.65 -4.52 6.75
CA ALA A 51 -0.65 -3.42 7.72
C ALA A 51 -1.24 -2.14 7.12
N LEU A 52 -0.86 -1.81 5.89
CA LEU A 52 -1.37 -0.63 5.21
C LEU A 52 -2.87 -0.74 4.93
N CYS A 53 -3.32 -1.90 4.47
CA CYS A 53 -4.75 -2.12 4.22
C CYS A 53 -5.55 -2.00 5.52
N ASN A 54 -5.03 -2.55 6.61
CA ASN A 54 -5.70 -2.51 7.89
C ASN A 54 -5.87 -1.07 8.40
N VAL A 55 -4.82 -0.28 8.30
CA VAL A 55 -4.83 1.12 8.76
C VAL A 55 -5.72 2.00 7.89
N LEU A 56 -5.73 1.76 6.59
CA LEU A 56 -6.49 2.57 5.64
C LEU A 56 -7.93 2.09 5.44
N GLY A 57 -8.30 0.98 6.08
CA GLY A 57 -9.64 0.43 5.93
C GLY A 57 -9.91 -0.16 4.55
N ILE A 58 -8.89 -0.68 3.92
CA ILE A 58 -8.99 -1.30 2.59
C ILE A 58 -9.06 -2.80 2.75
N GLU A 59 -10.02 -3.43 2.06
CA GLU A 59 -10.07 -4.88 1.97
C GLU A 59 -8.99 -5.35 1.00
N PRO A 60 -8.04 -6.21 1.41
CA PRO A 60 -6.99 -6.67 0.49
C PRO A 60 -7.54 -7.34 -0.77
N THR A 61 -8.78 -7.82 -0.70
CA THR A 61 -9.43 -8.46 -1.85
C THR A 61 -9.58 -7.54 -3.06
N VAL A 62 -9.51 -6.21 -2.86
CA VAL A 62 -9.60 -5.27 -3.99
C VAL A 62 -8.46 -5.48 -4.99
N PHE A 63 -7.37 -6.10 -4.55
CA PHE A 63 -6.22 -6.34 -5.43
C PHE A 63 -6.29 -7.70 -6.15
N TYR A 64 -7.24 -8.55 -5.79
CA TYR A 64 -7.32 -9.91 -6.34
C TYR A 64 -7.64 -9.92 -7.83
N SER A 65 -8.49 -9.00 -8.28
CA SER A 65 -8.85 -8.93 -9.71
C SER A 65 -7.62 -8.68 -10.57
N ALA A 66 -6.78 -7.72 -10.17
CA ALA A 66 -5.56 -7.41 -10.90
C ALA A 66 -4.57 -8.56 -10.85
N MET A 67 -4.46 -9.22 -9.68
CA MET A 67 -3.59 -10.39 -9.53
C MET A 67 -4.06 -11.55 -10.38
N SER A 68 -5.37 -11.80 -10.42
CA SER A 68 -5.94 -12.86 -11.23
C SER A 68 -5.71 -12.63 -12.72
N GLN A 69 -5.83 -11.39 -13.16
CA GLN A 69 -5.58 -11.05 -14.57
C GLN A 69 -4.12 -11.31 -14.95
N GLN A 70 -3.20 -11.00 -14.05
CA GLN A 70 -1.80 -11.27 -14.29
C GLN A 70 -1.48 -12.76 -14.22
N ALA A 71 -2.11 -13.46 -13.30
CA ALA A 71 -1.89 -14.89 -13.12
C ALA A 71 -2.44 -15.71 -14.28
N ALA A 72 -3.44 -15.20 -14.98
CA ALA A 72 -4.06 -15.89 -16.11
C ALA A 72 -3.20 -15.88 -17.36
N VAL A 73 -2.12 -15.15 -17.36
CA VAL A 73 -1.16 -15.14 -18.47
C VAL A 73 -0.20 -16.33 -18.39
#